data_4ad41cd9e1559a6fa08d0da455786503
#
_entry.id   4ad41cd9e1559a6fa08d0da455786503
#
_cell.length_a   1.000
_cell.length_b   1.000
_cell.length_c   1.000
_cell.angle_alpha   90.00
_cell.angle_beta   90.00
_cell.angle_gamma   90.00
#
_symmetry.space_group_name_H-M   'P 1'
#
loop_
_entity.id
_entity.type
_entity.pdbx_description
1 polymer ?
#
loop_
_entity_poly.entity_id
_entity_poly.type
_entity_poly.pdbx_seq_one_letter_code
_entity_poly.pdbx_strand_id
1 'polypeptide(L)'
;MFFSEAKRRGIGTFAPSDPKSQDIADLTGSIDFSTISTYGSESDPRAYRFDGELNKANRGLMEFQEMLKCDEKFLWNLLSLTQEGNFKAGRFALISADELIVAHTNETEYRHFISNQKNEALHSRMIVMRVPYTLRVSAEEKIYQKLIGESNVHHVHIAPHALWATAVFSILTRLKPSKKQGHGPAGNQPGVDMYEAELTVDDLAELIFKICNCPI
;
A
#
# COMPACT_ATOMS: atom_id res chain seq x y z
N MET A 1 24.36 -4.90 -4.63
CA MET A 1 23.49 -4.42 -5.70
C MET A 1 22.79 -3.20 -5.16
N PHE A 2 22.78 -2.07 -5.86
CA PHE A 2 22.09 -0.88 -5.39
C PHE A 2 20.71 -0.82 -6.05
N PHE A 3 19.66 -0.83 -5.24
CA PHE A 3 18.29 -0.62 -5.68
C PHE A 3 18.03 0.89 -5.87
N SER A 4 17.28 1.25 -6.89
CA SER A 4 16.92 2.65 -7.14
C SER A 4 15.67 2.73 -8.00
N GLU A 5 14.61 3.30 -7.46
CA GLU A 5 13.39 3.59 -8.19
C GLU A 5 13.65 4.58 -9.34
N ALA A 6 14.34 5.69 -9.06
CA ALA A 6 14.65 6.70 -10.07
C ALA A 6 15.48 6.16 -11.25
N LYS A 7 16.34 5.17 -11.02
CA LYS A 7 17.11 4.47 -12.05
C LYS A 7 16.42 3.21 -12.56
N ARG A 8 15.22 2.90 -12.06
CA ARG A 8 14.42 1.72 -12.42
C ARG A 8 15.23 0.42 -12.30
N ARG A 9 15.83 0.21 -11.14
CA ARG A 9 16.79 -0.87 -10.90
C ARG A 9 16.41 -1.64 -9.64
N GLY A 10 15.85 -2.84 -9.80
CA GLY A 10 15.41 -3.71 -8.72
C GLY A 10 14.21 -3.17 -7.92
N ILE A 11 13.56 -2.11 -8.39
CA ILE A 11 12.31 -1.59 -7.85
C ILE A 11 11.40 -1.33 -9.04
N GLY A 12 10.26 -2.01 -9.07
CA GLY A 12 9.16 -1.77 -9.98
C GLY A 12 7.98 -1.20 -9.19
N THR A 13 7.28 -0.26 -9.77
CA THR A 13 6.10 0.36 -9.17
C THR A 13 4.96 0.34 -10.17
N PHE A 14 3.82 -0.20 -9.75
CA PHE A 14 2.61 -0.22 -10.55
C PHE A 14 1.48 0.49 -9.82
N ALA A 15 1.00 1.57 -10.42
CA ALA A 15 -0.11 2.37 -9.91
C ALA A 15 -1.22 2.42 -10.97
N PRO A 16 -2.36 1.77 -10.76
CA PRO A 16 -3.45 1.83 -11.71
C PRO A 16 -4.06 3.23 -11.71
N SER A 17 -3.93 3.95 -12.84
CA SER A 17 -4.53 5.29 -12.99
C SER A 17 -6.03 5.22 -13.28
N ASP A 18 -6.47 4.24 -14.06
CA ASP A 18 -7.88 3.98 -14.36
C ASP A 18 -8.06 2.46 -14.60
N PRO A 19 -9.09 1.81 -14.01
CA PRO A 19 -9.37 0.40 -14.25
C PRO A 19 -9.57 0.03 -15.73
N LYS A 20 -10.01 0.98 -16.55
CA LYS A 20 -10.26 0.75 -17.98
C LYS A 20 -9.06 0.92 -18.89
N SER A 21 -8.03 1.62 -18.44
CA SER A 21 -6.83 1.94 -19.23
C SER A 21 -5.59 1.16 -18.83
N GLN A 22 -5.76 0.14 -17.99
CA GLN A 22 -4.63 -0.71 -17.56
C GLN A 22 -4.17 -1.62 -18.69
N ASP A 23 -2.87 -1.54 -19.02
CA ASP A 23 -2.24 -2.43 -19.98
C ASP A 23 -1.31 -3.41 -19.26
N ILE A 24 -1.47 -4.69 -19.58
CA ILE A 24 -0.55 -5.75 -19.11
C ILE A 24 0.88 -5.48 -19.57
N ALA A 25 1.05 -4.77 -20.67
CA ALA A 25 2.35 -4.36 -21.20
C ALA A 25 3.16 -3.54 -20.20
N ASP A 26 2.52 -2.75 -19.35
CA ASP A 26 3.20 -1.98 -18.28
C ASP A 26 3.91 -2.91 -17.28
N LEU A 27 3.34 -4.09 -17.01
CA LEU A 27 3.95 -5.09 -16.12
C LEU A 27 4.98 -5.96 -16.84
N THR A 28 4.67 -6.41 -18.05
CA THR A 28 5.46 -7.46 -18.72
C THR A 28 6.41 -6.93 -19.78
N GLY A 29 6.16 -5.73 -20.29
CA GLY A 29 6.84 -5.15 -21.46
C GLY A 29 6.00 -5.23 -22.73
N SER A 30 6.48 -4.64 -23.80
CA SER A 30 5.75 -4.49 -25.06
C SER A 30 6.61 -4.73 -26.29
N ILE A 31 5.95 -4.86 -27.44
CA ILE A 31 6.64 -4.96 -28.74
C ILE A 31 7.15 -3.57 -29.13
N ASP A 32 8.42 -3.48 -29.49
CA ASP A 32 9.02 -2.28 -30.07
C ASP A 32 8.81 -2.22 -31.57
N PHE A 33 7.80 -1.49 -31.98
CA PHE A 33 7.45 -1.33 -33.39
C PHE A 33 8.58 -0.70 -34.24
N SER A 34 9.48 0.08 -33.61
CA SER A 34 10.61 0.68 -34.33
C SER A 34 11.64 -0.36 -34.81
N THR A 35 11.75 -1.46 -34.09
CA THR A 35 12.71 -2.53 -34.39
C THR A 35 12.16 -3.61 -35.30
N ILE A 36 10.84 -3.67 -35.53
CA ILE A 36 10.21 -4.63 -36.46
C ILE A 36 10.75 -4.50 -37.89
N SER A 37 10.99 -3.27 -38.35
CA SER A 37 11.59 -3.01 -39.66
C SER A 37 12.96 -3.64 -39.81
N THR A 38 13.70 -3.79 -38.72
CA THR A 38 15.05 -4.39 -38.70
C THR A 38 15.02 -5.91 -38.62
N TYR A 39 14.10 -6.46 -37.82
CA TYR A 39 14.02 -7.90 -37.55
C TYR A 39 12.95 -8.64 -38.37
N GLY A 40 12.10 -7.91 -39.10
CA GLY A 40 11.17 -8.44 -40.09
C GLY A 40 9.92 -9.12 -39.53
N SER A 41 9.78 -9.30 -38.22
CA SER A 41 8.61 -9.96 -37.63
C SER A 41 8.34 -9.49 -36.20
N GLU A 42 7.05 -9.30 -35.90
CA GLU A 42 6.57 -9.08 -34.53
C GLU A 42 6.78 -10.28 -33.60
N SER A 43 7.02 -11.45 -34.13
CA SER A 43 7.26 -12.67 -33.38
C SER A 43 8.74 -12.89 -33.03
N ASP A 44 9.64 -12.01 -33.49
CA ASP A 44 11.06 -12.09 -33.14
C ASP A 44 11.25 -11.59 -31.69
N PRO A 45 11.86 -12.42 -30.81
CA PRO A 45 12.10 -12.00 -29.41
C PRO A 45 12.93 -10.71 -29.28
N ARG A 46 13.72 -10.36 -30.29
CA ARG A 46 14.54 -9.14 -30.33
C ARG A 46 13.72 -7.87 -30.57
N ALA A 47 12.50 -8.02 -31.09
CA ALA A 47 11.56 -6.94 -31.25
C ALA A 47 10.74 -6.66 -29.97
N TYR A 48 10.92 -7.45 -28.91
CA TYR A 48 10.21 -7.27 -27.66
C TYR A 48 11.09 -6.58 -26.63
N ARG A 49 10.55 -5.54 -26.00
CA ARG A 49 11.19 -4.82 -24.90
C ARG A 49 10.75 -5.40 -23.56
N PHE A 50 11.67 -6.04 -22.87
CA PHE A 50 11.49 -6.56 -21.52
C PHE A 50 11.69 -5.47 -20.47
N ASP A 51 11.00 -4.35 -20.63
CA ASP A 51 11.10 -3.18 -19.79
C ASP A 51 9.88 -2.94 -18.88
N GLY A 52 9.01 -3.96 -18.77
CA GLY A 52 7.89 -3.94 -17.83
C GLY A 52 8.34 -3.90 -16.36
N GLU A 53 7.43 -3.51 -15.48
CA GLU A 53 7.76 -3.30 -14.07
C GLU A 53 8.20 -4.60 -13.36
N LEU A 54 7.62 -5.76 -13.72
CA LEU A 54 8.07 -7.07 -13.20
C LEU A 54 9.52 -7.38 -13.61
N ASN A 55 9.91 -7.05 -14.85
CA ASN A 55 11.29 -7.25 -15.28
C ASN A 55 12.29 -6.37 -14.53
N LYS A 56 11.89 -5.14 -14.18
CA LYS A 56 12.71 -4.18 -13.41
C LYS A 56 12.82 -4.60 -11.94
N ALA A 57 11.73 -5.14 -11.38
CA ALA A 57 11.64 -5.61 -10.00
C ALA A 57 12.39 -6.92 -9.76
N ASN A 58 12.76 -7.66 -10.79
CA ASN A 58 13.39 -8.97 -10.66
C ASN A 58 14.63 -8.93 -9.73
N ARG A 59 14.66 -9.82 -8.75
CA ARG A 59 15.60 -9.85 -7.61
C ARG A 59 15.52 -8.63 -6.70
N GLY A 60 14.35 -8.01 -6.64
CA GLY A 60 14.12 -6.82 -5.84
C GLY A 60 12.70 -6.71 -5.33
N LEU A 61 12.15 -5.52 -5.40
CA LEU A 61 10.84 -5.16 -4.84
C LEU A 61 9.89 -4.73 -5.95
N MET A 62 8.71 -5.33 -5.96
CA MET A 62 7.58 -4.88 -6.76
C MET A 62 6.52 -4.27 -5.85
N GLU A 63 6.21 -3.00 -6.06
CA GLU A 63 5.18 -2.26 -5.34
C GLU A 63 3.92 -2.14 -6.19
N PHE A 64 2.79 -2.57 -5.62
CA PHE A 64 1.48 -2.35 -6.21
C PHE A 64 0.69 -1.34 -5.39
N GLN A 65 0.42 -0.20 -5.98
CA GLN A 65 -0.45 0.80 -5.40
C GLN A 65 -1.91 0.45 -5.74
N GLU A 66 -2.78 0.45 -4.72
CA GLU A 66 -4.20 0.15 -4.88
C GLU A 66 -4.46 -1.18 -5.66
N MET A 67 -3.71 -2.23 -5.34
CA MET A 67 -3.67 -3.49 -6.09
C MET A 67 -5.05 -4.09 -6.38
N LEU A 68 -5.98 -4.00 -5.43
CA LEU A 68 -7.31 -4.61 -5.58
C LEU A 68 -8.27 -3.80 -6.46
N LYS A 69 -7.86 -2.63 -6.94
CA LYS A 69 -8.55 -1.88 -7.99
C LYS A 69 -8.13 -2.30 -9.40
N CYS A 70 -7.11 -3.14 -9.51
CA CYS A 70 -6.69 -3.67 -10.79
C CYS A 70 -7.71 -4.65 -11.37
N ASP A 71 -7.74 -4.75 -12.69
CA ASP A 71 -8.54 -5.75 -13.40
C ASP A 71 -8.10 -7.18 -13.00
N GLU A 72 -9.02 -8.12 -12.98
CA GLU A 72 -8.75 -9.53 -12.64
C GLU A 72 -7.60 -10.15 -13.45
N LYS A 73 -7.38 -9.70 -14.67
CA LYS A 73 -6.29 -10.15 -15.54
C LYS A 73 -4.90 -9.94 -14.92
N PHE A 74 -4.72 -8.83 -14.20
CA PHE A 74 -3.46 -8.53 -13.52
C PHE A 74 -3.26 -9.46 -12.32
N LEU A 75 -4.33 -9.73 -11.58
CA LEU A 75 -4.30 -10.61 -10.42
C LEU A 75 -3.94 -12.06 -10.82
N TRP A 76 -4.38 -12.52 -11.98
CA TRP A 76 -4.00 -13.84 -12.49
C TRP A 76 -2.51 -13.96 -12.80
N ASN A 77 -1.88 -12.92 -13.35
CA ASN A 77 -0.43 -12.92 -13.58
C ASN A 77 0.34 -12.98 -12.25
N LEU A 78 -0.14 -12.27 -11.22
CA LEU A 78 0.44 -12.33 -9.89
C LEU A 78 0.29 -13.72 -9.24
N LEU A 79 -0.80 -14.42 -9.51
CA LEU A 79 -0.99 -15.77 -9.01
C LEU A 79 0.09 -16.73 -9.56
N SER A 80 0.37 -16.66 -10.87
CA SER A 80 1.43 -17.46 -11.50
C SER A 80 2.82 -17.08 -10.98
N LEU A 81 3.05 -15.79 -10.79
CA LEU A 81 4.31 -15.28 -10.26
C LEU A 81 4.58 -15.73 -8.82
N THR A 82 3.57 -15.67 -7.95
CA THR A 82 3.71 -16.07 -6.54
C THR A 82 3.80 -17.58 -6.36
N GLN A 83 3.27 -18.37 -7.27
CA GLN A 83 3.25 -19.82 -7.18
C GLN A 83 4.44 -20.46 -7.88
N GLU A 84 4.67 -20.08 -9.13
CA GLU A 84 5.62 -20.72 -10.03
C GLU A 84 6.92 -19.91 -10.20
N GLY A 85 6.99 -18.69 -9.68
CA GLY A 85 8.13 -17.79 -9.86
C GLY A 85 8.32 -17.39 -11.33
N ASN A 86 7.24 -17.33 -12.10
CA ASN A 86 7.29 -16.93 -13.49
C ASN A 86 6.00 -16.23 -13.94
N PHE A 87 6.10 -15.49 -15.02
CA PHE A 87 4.95 -14.84 -15.66
C PHE A 87 5.06 -14.95 -17.18
N LYS A 88 3.95 -14.83 -17.87
CA LYS A 88 3.89 -14.90 -19.33
C LYS A 88 3.86 -13.50 -19.95
N ALA A 89 4.84 -13.22 -20.78
CA ALA A 89 4.90 -11.99 -21.56
C ALA A 89 4.38 -12.24 -22.99
N GLY A 90 3.12 -11.93 -23.23
CA GLY A 90 2.49 -12.04 -24.55
C GLY A 90 2.61 -13.42 -25.20
N ARG A 91 3.24 -13.47 -26.36
CA ARG A 91 3.46 -14.71 -27.17
C ARG A 91 4.71 -15.47 -26.76
N PHE A 92 5.56 -14.89 -25.95
CA PHE A 92 6.87 -15.44 -25.62
C PHE A 92 6.78 -16.50 -24.52
N ALA A 93 7.91 -17.13 -24.26
CA ALA A 93 8.03 -18.12 -23.19
C ALA A 93 7.79 -17.50 -21.83
N LEU A 94 7.59 -18.36 -20.85
CA LEU A 94 7.51 -17.95 -19.44
C LEU A 94 8.85 -17.30 -19.03
N ILE A 95 8.74 -16.16 -18.37
CA ILE A 95 9.89 -15.41 -17.84
C ILE A 95 9.96 -15.70 -16.35
N SER A 96 11.11 -16.18 -15.88
CA SER A 96 11.34 -16.38 -14.46
C SER A 96 11.60 -15.05 -13.78
N ALA A 97 10.93 -14.83 -12.67
CA ALA A 97 11.13 -13.67 -11.82
C ALA A 97 11.13 -14.06 -10.34
N ASP A 98 12.05 -13.47 -9.61
CA ASP A 98 12.23 -13.66 -8.16
C ASP A 98 12.12 -12.28 -7.51
N GLU A 99 10.96 -11.98 -6.95
CA GLU A 99 10.64 -10.64 -6.45
C GLU A 99 9.85 -10.69 -5.16
N LEU A 100 10.12 -9.71 -4.29
CA LEU A 100 9.26 -9.43 -3.15
C LEU A 100 8.13 -8.50 -3.60
N ILE A 101 6.90 -8.98 -3.49
CA ILE A 101 5.72 -8.19 -3.85
C ILE A 101 5.16 -7.54 -2.59
N VAL A 102 5.06 -6.22 -2.60
CA VAL A 102 4.38 -5.43 -1.57
C VAL A 102 3.24 -4.66 -2.23
N ALA A 103 2.07 -4.71 -1.62
CA ALA A 103 0.90 -4.04 -2.15
C ALA A 103 0.14 -3.33 -1.04
N HIS A 104 -0.55 -2.25 -1.37
CA HIS A 104 -1.51 -1.64 -0.48
C HIS A 104 -2.89 -1.51 -1.14
N THR A 105 -3.90 -1.45 -0.32
CA THR A 105 -5.29 -1.23 -0.74
C THR A 105 -6.09 -0.66 0.42
N ASN A 106 -7.30 -0.23 0.15
CA ASN A 106 -8.23 0.21 1.18
C ASN A 106 -9.09 -0.95 1.71
N GLU A 107 -9.70 -0.76 2.87
CA GLU A 107 -10.49 -1.80 3.53
C GLU A 107 -11.75 -2.19 2.74
N THR A 108 -12.35 -1.25 2.02
CA THR A 108 -13.57 -1.50 1.23
C THR A 108 -13.26 -2.45 0.08
N GLU A 109 -12.21 -2.18 -0.68
CA GLU A 109 -11.76 -3.04 -1.78
C GLU A 109 -11.33 -4.42 -1.27
N TYR A 110 -10.64 -4.47 -0.13
CA TYR A 110 -10.25 -5.73 0.48
C TYR A 110 -11.46 -6.57 0.88
N ARG A 111 -12.48 -5.99 1.52
CA ARG A 111 -13.72 -6.70 1.85
C ARG A 111 -14.45 -7.23 0.62
N HIS A 112 -14.49 -6.43 -0.46
CA HIS A 112 -15.05 -6.85 -1.73
C HIS A 112 -14.25 -8.02 -2.33
N PHE A 113 -12.92 -7.94 -2.28
CA PHE A 113 -12.02 -8.97 -2.79
C PHE A 113 -12.23 -10.33 -2.08
N ILE A 114 -12.30 -10.36 -0.76
CA ILE A 114 -12.49 -11.60 0.02
C ILE A 114 -13.91 -12.17 -0.10
N SER A 115 -14.91 -11.35 -0.43
CA SER A 115 -16.27 -11.83 -0.65
C SER A 115 -16.42 -12.66 -1.94
N ASN A 116 -15.46 -12.53 -2.87
CA ASN A 116 -15.48 -13.26 -4.13
C ASN A 116 -14.66 -14.56 -4.00
N GLN A 117 -15.33 -15.71 -4.05
CA GLN A 117 -14.69 -17.03 -3.94
C GLN A 117 -13.60 -17.28 -5.01
N LYS A 118 -13.68 -16.65 -6.16
CA LYS A 118 -12.64 -16.77 -7.20
C LYS A 118 -11.27 -16.27 -6.74
N ASN A 119 -11.24 -15.38 -5.78
CA ASN A 119 -10.02 -14.76 -5.29
C ASN A 119 -9.34 -15.56 -4.17
N GLU A 120 -9.95 -16.66 -3.70
CA GLU A 120 -9.43 -17.49 -2.61
C GLU A 120 -8.00 -17.98 -2.89
N ALA A 121 -7.72 -18.36 -4.12
CA ALA A 121 -6.40 -18.84 -4.53
C ALA A 121 -5.30 -17.77 -4.35
N LEU A 122 -5.59 -16.52 -4.65
CA LEU A 122 -4.66 -15.42 -4.44
C LEU A 122 -4.60 -15.01 -2.96
N HIS A 123 -5.76 -14.92 -2.31
CA HIS A 123 -5.86 -14.56 -0.89
C HIS A 123 -5.04 -15.51 0.00
N SER A 124 -5.08 -16.82 -0.26
CA SER A 124 -4.33 -17.82 0.51
C SER A 124 -2.79 -17.67 0.43
N ARG A 125 -2.30 -16.88 -0.53
CA ARG A 125 -0.87 -16.61 -0.75
C ARG A 125 -0.43 -15.24 -0.23
N MET A 126 -1.38 -14.43 0.22
CA MET A 126 -1.10 -13.08 0.73
C MET A 126 -0.90 -13.12 2.24
N ILE A 127 0.06 -12.34 2.71
CA ILE A 127 0.20 -11.97 4.11
C ILE A 127 -0.44 -10.60 4.29
N VAL A 128 -1.62 -10.57 4.88
CA VAL A 128 -2.39 -9.35 5.06
C VAL A 128 -2.03 -8.70 6.39
N MET A 129 -1.56 -7.45 6.32
CA MET A 129 -1.25 -6.65 7.50
C MET A 129 -2.15 -5.42 7.53
N ARG A 130 -2.91 -5.28 8.60
CA ARG A 130 -3.73 -4.09 8.82
C ARG A 130 -2.88 -3.00 9.45
N VAL A 131 -2.83 -1.84 8.81
CA VAL A 131 -2.11 -0.66 9.31
C VAL A 131 -3.12 0.30 9.92
N PRO A 132 -3.22 0.40 11.25
CA PRO A 132 -4.15 1.33 11.89
C PRO A 132 -3.61 2.76 11.81
N TYR A 133 -4.51 3.73 12.00
CA TYR A 133 -4.09 5.10 12.24
C TYR A 133 -3.30 5.21 13.53
N THR A 134 -2.30 6.08 13.56
CA THR A 134 -1.62 6.37 14.82
C THR A 134 -2.56 7.10 15.79
N LEU A 135 -2.50 6.70 17.06
CA LEU A 135 -3.21 7.35 18.17
C LEU A 135 -2.24 8.00 19.16
N ARG A 136 -0.93 8.02 18.83
CA ARG A 136 0.09 8.67 19.66
C ARG A 136 0.37 10.09 19.16
N VAL A 137 0.12 11.08 20.02
CA VAL A 137 0.35 12.51 19.70
C VAL A 137 1.79 12.76 19.24
N SER A 138 2.76 12.19 19.94
CA SER A 138 4.18 12.36 19.60
C SER A 138 4.58 11.76 18.26
N ALA A 139 3.89 10.72 17.81
CA ALA A 139 4.13 10.13 16.49
C ALA A 139 3.48 10.97 15.38
N GLU A 140 2.26 11.45 15.62
CA GLU A 140 1.54 12.32 14.70
C GLU A 140 2.26 13.67 14.51
N GLU A 141 2.78 14.24 15.60
CA GLU A 141 3.59 15.46 15.53
C GLU A 141 4.83 15.30 14.66
N LYS A 142 5.55 14.16 14.77
CA LYS A 142 6.70 13.84 13.92
C LYS A 142 6.31 13.73 12.45
N ILE A 143 5.12 13.20 12.14
CA ILE A 143 4.62 13.14 10.77
C ILE A 143 4.44 14.55 10.22
N TYR A 144 3.82 15.45 10.98
CA TYR A 144 3.66 16.83 10.55
C TYR A 144 4.98 17.58 10.41
N GLN A 145 5.93 17.37 11.33
CA GLN A 145 7.28 17.93 11.21
C GLN A 145 7.95 17.49 9.91
N LYS A 146 7.84 16.21 9.57
CA LYS A 146 8.37 15.67 8.32
C LYS A 146 7.70 16.31 7.11
N LEU A 147 6.36 16.36 7.06
CA LEU A 147 5.61 16.93 5.94
C LEU A 147 5.93 18.42 5.73
N ILE A 148 6.10 19.18 6.80
CA ILE A 148 6.49 20.59 6.70
C ILE A 148 7.92 20.72 6.20
N GLY A 149 8.83 19.88 6.66
CA GLY A 149 10.23 19.87 6.21
C GLY A 149 10.37 19.51 4.72
N GLU A 150 9.48 18.69 4.18
CA GLU A 150 9.43 18.32 2.77
C GLU A 150 8.64 19.33 1.90
N SER A 151 7.85 20.19 2.53
CA SER A 151 7.05 21.21 1.84
C SER A 151 7.89 22.45 1.51
N ASN A 152 7.49 23.18 0.48
CA ASN A 152 8.14 24.46 0.10
C ASN A 152 7.76 25.65 1.02
N VAL A 153 7.28 25.37 2.25
CA VAL A 153 6.78 26.37 3.20
C VAL A 153 7.89 26.86 4.15
N HIS A 154 9.11 27.02 3.66
CA HIS A 154 10.28 27.40 4.49
C HIS A 154 10.23 28.84 5.05
N HIS A 155 9.31 29.66 4.58
CA HIS A 155 9.21 31.07 5.00
C HIS A 155 8.07 31.37 5.99
N VAL A 156 7.36 30.33 6.44
CA VAL A 156 6.23 30.50 7.35
C VAL A 156 6.69 30.22 8.77
N HIS A 157 6.47 31.18 9.67
CA HIS A 157 6.67 30.95 11.08
C HIS A 157 5.58 30.06 11.65
N ILE A 158 5.97 28.96 12.22
CA ILE A 158 5.05 28.04 12.93
C ILE A 158 5.15 28.36 14.41
N ALA A 159 4.03 28.76 15.01
CA ALA A 159 3.99 29.08 16.42
C ALA A 159 4.38 27.87 17.29
N PRO A 160 5.00 28.08 18.45
CA PRO A 160 5.27 27.02 19.42
C PRO A 160 3.99 26.23 19.71
N HIS A 161 4.11 24.91 19.83
CA HIS A 161 3.00 23.99 20.10
C HIS A 161 1.91 23.86 19.02
N ALA A 162 1.98 24.59 17.89
CA ALA A 162 0.96 24.50 16.84
C ALA A 162 0.87 23.07 16.25
N LEU A 163 2.00 22.41 16.01
CA LEU A 163 2.03 21.04 15.50
C LEU A 163 1.46 20.04 16.51
N TRP A 164 1.80 20.23 17.78
CA TRP A 164 1.25 19.41 18.86
C TRP A 164 -0.27 19.56 18.97
N ALA A 165 -0.79 20.79 18.96
CA ALA A 165 -2.22 21.04 18.99
C ALA A 165 -2.95 20.43 17.80
N THR A 166 -2.37 20.53 16.60
CA THR A 166 -2.90 19.92 15.39
C THR A 166 -2.90 18.39 15.51
N ALA A 167 -1.84 17.79 16.04
CA ALA A 167 -1.75 16.35 16.26
C ALA A 167 -2.81 15.86 17.26
N VAL A 168 -3.01 16.57 18.35
CA VAL A 168 -4.07 16.29 19.34
C VAL A 168 -5.44 16.35 18.67
N PHE A 169 -5.72 17.41 17.92
CA PHE A 169 -7.00 17.56 17.23
C PHE A 169 -7.25 16.40 16.26
N SER A 170 -6.26 16.05 15.45
CA SER A 170 -6.37 14.93 14.49
C SER A 170 -6.64 13.60 15.18
N ILE A 171 -6.00 13.34 16.31
CA ILE A 171 -6.25 12.11 17.07
C ILE A 171 -7.66 12.12 17.65
N LEU A 172 -8.10 13.25 18.23
CA LEU A 172 -9.45 13.35 18.78
C LEU A 172 -10.53 13.07 17.75
N THR A 173 -10.34 13.48 16.48
CA THR A 173 -11.30 13.18 15.40
C THR A 173 -11.38 11.69 15.05
N ARG A 174 -10.35 10.92 15.38
CA ARG A 174 -10.28 9.47 15.10
C ARG A 174 -10.88 8.63 16.23
N LEU A 175 -11.14 9.24 17.41
CA LEU A 175 -11.69 8.53 18.54
C LEU A 175 -13.18 8.26 18.36
N LYS A 176 -13.58 7.07 18.70
CA LYS A 176 -15.02 6.73 18.80
C LYS A 176 -15.52 7.06 20.21
N PRO A 177 -16.77 7.52 20.35
CA PRO A 177 -17.35 7.72 21.66
C PRO A 177 -17.33 6.41 22.46
N SER A 178 -16.89 6.48 23.73
CA SER A 178 -16.87 5.35 24.63
C SER A 178 -18.27 4.73 24.72
N LYS A 179 -18.40 3.47 24.37
CA LYS A 179 -19.60 2.71 24.71
C LYS A 179 -19.59 2.56 26.23
N LYS A 180 -20.47 3.27 26.93
CA LYS A 180 -20.68 3.03 28.36
C LYS A 180 -20.90 1.54 28.54
N GLN A 181 -19.95 0.86 29.16
CA GLN A 181 -20.15 -0.51 29.62
C GLN A 181 -21.26 -0.48 30.68
N GLY A 182 -22.46 -0.90 30.28
CA GLY A 182 -23.48 -1.24 31.25
C GLY A 182 -22.94 -2.38 32.10
N HIS A 183 -22.87 -2.19 33.41
CA HIS A 183 -22.65 -3.25 34.38
C HIS A 183 -23.78 -4.27 34.23
N GLY A 184 -23.58 -5.33 33.46
CA GLY A 184 -24.43 -6.50 33.41
C GLY A 184 -23.57 -7.74 33.72
N PRO A 185 -24.11 -8.75 34.42
CA PRO A 185 -23.35 -9.90 34.84
C PRO A 185 -22.85 -10.72 33.66
N ALA A 186 -21.66 -11.27 33.83
CA ALA A 186 -20.88 -12.05 32.89
C ALA A 186 -21.71 -12.99 32.00
N GLY A 187 -21.65 -12.79 30.70
CA GLY A 187 -22.17 -13.70 29.70
C GLY A 187 -21.51 -13.41 28.35
N ASN A 188 -20.72 -14.36 27.89
CA ASN A 188 -20.14 -14.58 26.55
C ASN A 188 -20.03 -13.32 25.64
N GLN A 189 -18.87 -12.69 25.66
CA GLN A 189 -18.49 -11.72 24.64
C GLN A 189 -18.07 -12.46 23.37
N PRO A 190 -18.70 -12.22 22.21
CA PRO A 190 -18.11 -12.58 20.92
C PRO A 190 -16.82 -11.79 20.75
N GLY A 191 -15.78 -12.44 20.24
CA GLY A 191 -14.43 -11.92 20.15
C GLY A 191 -14.36 -10.45 19.74
N VAL A 192 -13.83 -9.65 20.64
CA VAL A 192 -13.46 -8.26 20.39
C VAL A 192 -12.32 -8.31 19.38
N ASP A 193 -12.52 -7.69 18.22
CA ASP A 193 -11.45 -7.47 17.26
C ASP A 193 -10.30 -6.75 17.99
N MET A 194 -9.18 -7.43 18.16
CA MET A 194 -7.99 -6.98 18.90
C MET A 194 -7.33 -5.71 18.31
N TYR A 195 -7.97 -5.09 17.33
CA TYR A 195 -7.43 -3.93 16.60
C TYR A 195 -8.24 -2.64 16.75
N GLU A 196 -9.35 -2.64 17.48
CA GLU A 196 -9.87 -1.39 18.00
C GLU A 196 -8.99 -1.03 19.19
N ALA A 197 -7.94 -0.24 18.96
CA ALA A 197 -7.13 0.32 20.04
C ALA A 197 -8.05 1.15 20.93
N GLU A 198 -8.56 0.53 21.98
CA GLU A 198 -9.19 1.26 23.06
C GLU A 198 -8.10 2.15 23.63
N LEU A 199 -8.26 3.47 23.49
CA LEU A 199 -7.52 4.39 24.33
C LEU A 199 -7.84 3.99 25.77
N THR A 200 -6.83 3.59 26.47
CA THR A 200 -6.99 3.31 27.90
C THR A 200 -7.39 4.60 28.62
N VAL A 201 -8.04 4.48 29.75
CA VAL A 201 -8.40 5.64 30.60
C VAL A 201 -7.15 6.45 30.92
N ASP A 202 -5.99 5.79 31.03
CA ASP A 202 -4.70 6.42 31.29
C ASP A 202 -4.20 7.26 30.10
N ASP A 203 -4.40 6.82 28.87
CA ASP A 203 -4.06 7.58 27.65
C ASP A 203 -4.94 8.84 27.53
N LEU A 204 -6.23 8.72 27.86
CA LEU A 204 -7.17 9.85 27.93
C LEU A 204 -6.80 10.81 29.05
N ALA A 205 -6.45 10.31 30.24
CA ALA A 205 -6.02 11.11 31.35
C ALA A 205 -4.73 11.88 31.05
N GLU A 206 -3.76 11.24 30.40
CA GLU A 206 -2.52 11.89 29.96
C GLU A 206 -2.79 12.97 28.90
N LEU A 207 -3.72 12.72 27.98
CA LEU A 207 -4.12 13.68 26.95
C LEU A 207 -4.80 14.90 27.58
N ILE A 208 -5.75 14.68 28.51
CA ILE A 208 -6.46 15.75 29.24
C ILE A 208 -5.48 16.53 30.11
N PHE A 209 -4.59 15.85 30.82
CA PHE A 209 -3.59 16.50 31.68
C PHE A 209 -2.66 17.41 30.88
N LYS A 210 -2.18 16.97 29.72
CA LYS A 210 -1.35 17.79 28.82
C LYS A 210 -2.09 18.98 28.23
N ILE A 211 -3.37 18.83 27.90
CA ILE A 211 -4.21 19.95 27.42
C ILE A 211 -4.42 20.98 28.50
N CYS A 212 -4.70 20.54 29.74
CA CYS A 212 -4.99 21.44 30.86
C CYS A 212 -3.74 22.13 31.43
N ASN A 213 -2.56 21.54 31.33
CA ASN A 213 -1.32 22.06 31.89
C ASN A 213 -0.40 22.71 30.81
N CYS A 214 -0.88 22.95 29.62
CA CYS A 214 -0.11 23.70 28.64
C CYS A 214 -0.02 25.18 29.08
N PRO A 215 1.16 25.69 29.43
CA PRO A 215 1.29 27.12 29.72
C PRO A 215 1.03 27.91 28.43
N ILE A 216 0.12 28.88 28.53
CA ILE A 216 -0.21 29.84 27.48
C ILE A 216 1.01 30.74 27.20
#